data_bb887a672226f3d1a420e31437d5dbcf
#
_entry.id   bb887a672226f3d1a420e31437d5dbcf
#
_cell.length_a   1.000
_cell.length_b   1.000
_cell.length_c   1.000
_cell.angle_alpha   90.00
_cell.angle_beta   90.00
_cell.angle_gamma   90.00
#
_symmetry.space_group_name_H-M   'P 1'
#
loop_
_entity.id
_entity.type
_entity.pdbx_description
1 polymer ?
#
loop_
_entity_poly.entity_id
_entity_poly.type
_entity_poly.pdbx_seq_one_letter_code
_entity_poly.pdbx_strand_id
1 'polypeptide(L)'
;MTPDTLEGSIHDLTQNILADYTAGRPIDRIEPFNQPDRDVIIALIGKLRRIVFPGYFRDPAYHVYSAAHSLSALIEDTAYLLQKQIAIALRCGSSVTQEAAADIDRQAQEMTVRFLEKIPDVRALLATDLQAFYDGDPAATSLDEIIIAYPGLLAITVNRLAHELFLLKVPLIPRIMTEYAHGRTGIDIHPGATIGKYFFIDHGTGIVVGETTIIGDSVKLYQGVTLGALSTRGGQSLRGHRRHPTIGDRVTIYSGASVLGGDTVIGHDA
;
A
#
# COMPACT_ATOMS: atom_id res chain seq x y z
N MET A 1 -30.67 -38.00 29.16
CA MET A 1 -30.16 -36.87 28.32
C MET A 1 -30.11 -37.41 26.92
N THR A 2 -31.06 -37.02 26.09
CA THR A 2 -31.00 -37.25 24.64
C THR A 2 -29.79 -36.50 24.08
N PRO A 3 -29.03 -37.08 23.18
CA PRO A 3 -27.94 -36.32 22.56
C PRO A 3 -28.57 -35.15 21.80
N ASP A 4 -28.33 -33.93 22.30
CA ASP A 4 -28.53 -32.74 21.51
C ASP A 4 -27.79 -32.97 20.21
N THR A 5 -28.52 -33.04 19.11
CA THR A 5 -27.88 -33.20 17.83
C THR A 5 -27.02 -31.96 17.58
N LEU A 6 -25.81 -32.13 17.04
CA LEU A 6 -24.90 -31.04 16.67
C LEU A 6 -25.65 -29.93 15.92
N GLU A 7 -26.66 -30.27 15.15
CA GLU A 7 -27.52 -29.38 14.39
C GLU A 7 -28.36 -28.45 15.29
N GLY A 8 -28.95 -28.98 16.40
CA GLY A 8 -29.67 -28.15 17.39
C GLY A 8 -28.73 -27.19 18.12
N SER A 9 -27.54 -27.65 18.49
CA SER A 9 -26.53 -26.81 19.13
C SER A 9 -26.02 -25.70 18.18
N ILE A 10 -25.84 -25.98 16.89
CA ILE A 10 -25.45 -24.99 15.88
C ILE A 10 -26.55 -23.94 15.71
N HIS A 11 -27.83 -24.35 15.70
CA HIS A 11 -28.92 -23.39 15.59
C HIS A 11 -28.93 -22.41 16.78
N ASP A 12 -28.86 -22.89 18.01
CA ASP A 12 -28.88 -22.07 19.21
C ASP A 12 -27.66 -21.15 19.29
N LEU A 13 -26.46 -21.64 18.94
CA LEU A 13 -25.24 -20.80 18.82
C LEU A 13 -25.40 -19.72 17.77
N THR A 14 -25.99 -20.04 16.62
CA THR A 14 -26.23 -19.05 15.56
C THR A 14 -27.17 -17.94 16.04
N GLN A 15 -28.28 -18.27 16.73
CA GLN A 15 -29.19 -17.28 17.26
C GLN A 15 -28.52 -16.39 18.32
N ASN A 16 -27.72 -16.98 19.21
CA ASN A 16 -27.01 -16.24 20.23
C ASN A 16 -25.98 -15.26 19.62
N ILE A 17 -25.23 -15.69 18.60
CA ILE A 17 -24.25 -14.84 17.90
C ILE A 17 -24.95 -13.73 17.11
N LEU A 18 -26.06 -14.01 16.43
CA LEU A 18 -26.84 -13.00 15.73
C LEU A 18 -27.41 -11.93 16.69
N ALA A 19 -27.89 -12.35 17.86
CA ALA A 19 -28.34 -11.43 18.91
C ALA A 19 -27.19 -10.56 19.42
N ASP A 20 -25.98 -11.13 19.57
CA ASP A 20 -24.79 -10.38 19.98
C ASP A 20 -24.37 -9.32 18.94
N TYR A 21 -24.55 -9.58 17.63
CA TYR A 21 -24.26 -8.59 16.57
C TYR A 21 -25.15 -7.34 16.61
N THR A 22 -26.27 -7.38 17.35
CA THR A 22 -27.16 -6.22 17.53
C THR A 22 -26.72 -5.30 18.68
N ALA A 23 -25.62 -5.58 19.37
CA ALA A 23 -25.12 -4.79 20.49
C ALA A 23 -24.61 -3.39 20.11
N GLY A 24 -24.42 -3.11 18.79
CA GLY A 24 -24.05 -1.79 18.27
C GLY A 24 -22.60 -1.39 18.56
N ARG A 25 -21.70 -2.36 18.74
CA ARG A 25 -20.28 -2.12 18.94
C ARG A 25 -19.59 -1.73 17.63
N PRO A 26 -18.44 -1.05 17.64
CA PRO A 26 -17.69 -0.70 16.43
C PRO A 26 -17.30 -1.88 15.52
N ILE A 27 -17.29 -3.10 16.07
CA ILE A 27 -17.02 -4.34 15.33
C ILE A 27 -18.28 -4.97 14.71
N ASP A 28 -19.48 -4.51 15.12
CA ASP A 28 -20.76 -5.08 14.68
C ASP A 28 -21.17 -4.46 13.35
N ARG A 29 -20.67 -5.01 12.24
CA ARG A 29 -21.06 -4.62 10.88
C ARG A 29 -21.56 -5.85 10.12
N ILE A 30 -22.88 -5.94 10.00
CA ILE A 30 -23.55 -7.07 9.35
C ILE A 30 -23.53 -6.95 7.81
N GLU A 31 -23.38 -5.73 7.28
CA GLU A 31 -23.36 -5.49 5.84
C GLU A 31 -21.94 -5.61 5.26
N PRO A 32 -21.59 -6.75 4.64
CA PRO A 32 -20.20 -7.02 4.23
C PRO A 32 -19.74 -6.20 3.02
N PHE A 33 -20.66 -5.59 2.25
CA PHE A 33 -20.33 -4.92 0.98
C PHE A 33 -20.02 -3.42 1.08
N ASN A 34 -20.01 -2.87 2.29
CA ASN A 34 -19.77 -1.44 2.53
C ASN A 34 -18.30 -1.09 2.81
N GLN A 35 -17.39 -2.04 2.61
CA GLN A 35 -15.95 -1.82 2.81
C GLN A 35 -15.16 -2.30 1.59
N PRO A 36 -14.01 -1.65 1.29
CA PRO A 36 -13.11 -2.16 0.25
C PRO A 36 -12.69 -3.62 0.52
N ASP A 37 -12.74 -4.42 -0.51
CA ASP A 37 -12.34 -5.83 -0.44
C ASP A 37 -10.81 -5.93 -0.48
N ARG A 38 -10.23 -6.44 0.62
CA ARG A 38 -8.79 -6.59 0.79
C ARG A 38 -8.17 -7.50 -0.27
N ASP A 39 -8.84 -8.58 -0.64
CA ASP A 39 -8.31 -9.56 -1.60
C ASP A 39 -8.34 -9.00 -3.03
N VAL A 40 -9.37 -8.23 -3.37
CA VAL A 40 -9.41 -7.48 -4.63
C VAL A 40 -8.28 -6.45 -4.71
N ILE A 41 -7.99 -5.75 -3.61
CA ILE A 41 -6.87 -4.80 -3.57
C ILE A 41 -5.52 -5.51 -3.71
N ILE A 42 -5.34 -6.68 -3.11
CA ILE A 42 -4.13 -7.51 -3.30
C ILE A 42 -4.01 -7.94 -4.77
N ALA A 43 -5.11 -8.37 -5.39
CA ALA A 43 -5.12 -8.70 -6.82
C ALA A 43 -4.76 -7.48 -7.70
N LEU A 44 -5.25 -6.28 -7.34
CA LEU A 44 -4.88 -5.02 -8.00
C LEU A 44 -3.38 -4.73 -7.91
N ILE A 45 -2.74 -4.97 -6.76
CA ILE A 45 -1.27 -4.85 -6.63
C ILE A 45 -0.57 -5.76 -7.64
N GLY A 46 -1.03 -7.00 -7.80
CA GLY A 46 -0.50 -7.93 -8.80
C GLY A 46 -0.63 -7.41 -10.23
N LYS A 47 -1.79 -6.85 -10.57
CA LYS A 47 -2.04 -6.24 -11.89
C LYS A 47 -1.17 -5.00 -12.13
N LEU A 48 -1.06 -4.12 -11.17
CA LEU A 48 -0.22 -2.92 -11.22
C LEU A 48 1.27 -3.29 -11.38
N ARG A 49 1.75 -4.32 -10.68
CA ARG A 49 3.12 -4.83 -10.87
C ARG A 49 3.36 -5.33 -12.30
N ARG A 50 2.38 -5.94 -12.94
CA ARG A 50 2.48 -6.35 -14.36
C ARG A 50 2.53 -5.16 -15.31
N ILE A 51 1.86 -4.06 -14.97
CA ILE A 51 1.90 -2.81 -15.75
C ILE A 51 3.26 -2.11 -15.58
N VAL A 52 3.77 -2.00 -14.35
CA VAL A 52 5.02 -1.27 -14.09
C VAL A 52 6.27 -2.06 -14.49
N PHE A 53 6.23 -3.41 -14.44
CA PHE A 53 7.32 -4.30 -14.85
C PHE A 53 6.85 -5.25 -15.97
N PRO A 54 6.69 -4.76 -17.21
CA PRO A 54 6.19 -5.59 -18.31
C PRO A 54 7.12 -6.77 -18.59
N GLY A 55 6.54 -7.97 -18.71
CA GLY A 55 7.27 -9.19 -19.02
C GLY A 55 7.75 -9.99 -17.81
N TYR A 56 7.85 -9.41 -16.61
CA TYR A 56 8.34 -10.09 -15.40
C TYR A 56 7.27 -10.91 -14.67
N PHE A 57 6.04 -10.42 -14.61
CA PHE A 57 4.95 -11.07 -13.87
C PHE A 57 3.85 -11.50 -14.83
N ARG A 58 3.79 -12.81 -15.13
CA ARG A 58 2.82 -13.37 -16.08
C ARG A 58 1.54 -13.81 -15.38
N ASP A 59 0.43 -13.72 -16.11
CA ASP A 59 -0.78 -14.44 -15.77
C ASP A 59 -0.78 -15.77 -16.51
N PRO A 60 -0.79 -16.91 -15.79
CA PRO A 60 -0.75 -18.24 -16.43
C PRO A 60 -1.96 -18.50 -17.34
N ALA A 61 -3.07 -17.79 -17.12
CA ALA A 61 -4.31 -17.96 -17.89
C ALA A 61 -4.32 -17.20 -19.23
N TYR A 62 -3.34 -16.34 -19.50
CA TYR A 62 -3.35 -15.49 -20.70
C TYR A 62 -2.24 -15.87 -21.70
N HIS A 63 -2.64 -16.42 -22.85
CA HIS A 63 -1.82 -16.46 -24.07
C HIS A 63 -2.13 -15.23 -24.90
N VAL A 64 -1.14 -14.35 -25.08
CA VAL A 64 -1.34 -13.08 -25.76
C VAL A 64 -0.58 -13.04 -27.07
N TYR A 65 -1.30 -12.76 -28.15
CA TYR A 65 -0.74 -12.62 -29.50
C TYR A 65 -0.16 -11.21 -29.77
N SER A 66 -0.49 -10.22 -28.93
CA SER A 66 -0.06 -8.82 -29.09
C SER A 66 0.15 -8.17 -27.70
N ALA A 67 1.32 -7.58 -27.48
CA ALA A 67 1.64 -6.87 -26.24
C ALA A 67 0.70 -5.67 -25.99
N ALA A 68 0.32 -4.94 -27.06
CA ALA A 68 -0.58 -3.80 -26.95
C ALA A 68 -1.99 -4.22 -26.50
N HIS A 69 -2.52 -5.30 -27.09
CA HIS A 69 -3.84 -5.82 -26.71
C HIS A 69 -3.87 -6.34 -25.27
N SER A 70 -2.79 -7.01 -24.84
CA SER A 70 -2.63 -7.47 -23.47
C SER A 70 -2.60 -6.33 -22.47
N LEU A 71 -1.87 -5.26 -22.78
CA LEU A 71 -1.78 -4.09 -21.93
C LEU A 71 -3.11 -3.36 -21.83
N SER A 72 -3.84 -3.20 -22.97
CA SER A 72 -5.17 -2.58 -22.97
C SER A 72 -6.14 -3.33 -22.06
N ALA A 73 -6.25 -4.64 -22.21
CA ALA A 73 -7.13 -5.47 -21.39
C ALA A 73 -6.74 -5.41 -19.90
N LEU A 74 -5.42 -5.40 -19.59
CA LEU A 74 -4.92 -5.29 -18.22
C LEU A 74 -5.25 -3.93 -17.59
N ILE A 75 -5.12 -2.84 -18.38
CA ILE A 75 -5.46 -1.48 -17.92
C ILE A 75 -6.97 -1.36 -17.68
N GLU A 76 -7.80 -1.85 -18.63
CA GLU A 76 -9.26 -1.82 -18.51
C GLU A 76 -9.76 -2.55 -17.25
N ASP A 77 -9.26 -3.76 -17.02
CA ASP A 77 -9.62 -4.55 -15.85
C ASP A 77 -9.11 -3.91 -14.54
N THR A 78 -7.89 -3.36 -14.55
CA THR A 78 -7.35 -2.61 -13.41
C THR A 78 -8.19 -1.36 -13.11
N ALA A 79 -8.55 -0.59 -14.13
CA ALA A 79 -9.37 0.60 -14.00
C ALA A 79 -10.75 0.27 -13.42
N TYR A 80 -11.42 -0.76 -13.97
CA TYR A 80 -12.72 -1.20 -13.49
C TYR A 80 -12.70 -1.61 -12.02
N LEU A 81 -11.75 -2.46 -11.62
CA LEU A 81 -11.64 -2.94 -10.25
C LEU A 81 -11.26 -1.79 -9.29
N LEU A 82 -10.31 -0.94 -9.67
CA LEU A 82 -9.86 0.17 -8.84
C LEU A 82 -10.99 1.19 -8.64
N GLN A 83 -11.68 1.59 -9.70
CA GLN A 83 -12.83 2.50 -9.61
C GLN A 83 -13.91 1.96 -8.66
N LYS A 84 -14.25 0.67 -8.78
CA LYS A 84 -15.21 0.02 -7.90
C LYS A 84 -14.78 0.08 -6.44
N GLN A 85 -13.52 -0.24 -6.13
CA GLN A 85 -13.00 -0.22 -4.77
C GLN A 85 -12.90 1.21 -4.21
N ILE A 86 -12.52 2.20 -5.02
CA ILE A 86 -12.53 3.61 -4.62
C ILE A 86 -13.95 4.07 -4.29
N ALA A 87 -14.95 3.75 -5.13
CA ALA A 87 -16.34 4.10 -4.88
C ALA A 87 -16.86 3.50 -3.56
N ILE A 88 -16.52 2.24 -3.27
CA ILE A 88 -16.85 1.59 -1.99
C ILE A 88 -16.14 2.31 -0.84
N ALA A 89 -14.85 2.65 -0.97
CA ALA A 89 -14.09 3.34 0.06
C ALA A 89 -14.66 4.73 0.38
N LEU A 90 -15.09 5.47 -0.64
CA LEU A 90 -15.71 6.79 -0.49
C LEU A 90 -17.09 6.73 0.18
N ARG A 91 -17.84 5.65 -0.03
CA ARG A 91 -19.15 5.41 0.65
C ARG A 91 -19.01 4.92 2.08
N CYS A 92 -17.84 4.43 2.46
CA CYS A 92 -17.63 3.82 3.76
C CYS A 92 -17.94 4.78 4.92
N GLY A 93 -18.90 4.41 5.76
CA GLY A 93 -19.29 5.20 6.94
C GLY A 93 -20.35 6.27 6.72
N SER A 94 -20.93 6.37 5.52
CA SER A 94 -21.99 7.35 5.19
C SER A 94 -23.27 6.66 4.74
N SER A 95 -24.42 7.15 5.20
CA SER A 95 -25.71 6.87 4.55
C SER A 95 -25.83 7.75 3.31
N VAL A 96 -25.74 7.15 2.12
CA VAL A 96 -25.63 7.88 0.84
C VAL A 96 -26.98 7.92 0.14
N THR A 97 -27.45 9.12 -0.24
CA THR A 97 -28.63 9.29 -1.13
C THR A 97 -28.27 8.86 -2.57
N GLN A 98 -29.28 8.64 -3.41
CA GLN A 98 -29.06 8.21 -4.80
C GLN A 98 -28.26 9.24 -5.64
N GLU A 99 -28.49 10.54 -5.42
CA GLU A 99 -27.75 11.63 -6.07
C GLU A 99 -26.27 11.66 -5.62
N ALA A 100 -26.04 11.54 -4.31
CA ALA A 100 -24.69 11.45 -3.77
C ALA A 100 -23.94 10.20 -4.25
N ALA A 101 -24.64 9.09 -4.53
CA ALA A 101 -24.04 7.89 -5.09
C ALA A 101 -23.47 8.12 -6.51
N ALA A 102 -24.20 8.84 -7.38
CA ALA A 102 -23.75 9.18 -8.73
C ALA A 102 -22.51 10.11 -8.71
N ASP A 103 -22.46 11.05 -7.77
CA ASP A 103 -21.30 11.93 -7.56
C ASP A 103 -20.07 11.15 -7.09
N ILE A 104 -20.25 10.19 -6.19
CA ILE A 104 -19.19 9.31 -5.72
C ILE A 104 -18.62 8.46 -6.87
N ASP A 105 -19.49 7.93 -7.73
CA ASP A 105 -19.04 7.10 -8.87
C ASP A 105 -18.23 7.93 -9.87
N ARG A 106 -18.64 9.19 -10.15
CA ARG A 106 -17.89 10.13 -10.97
C ARG A 106 -16.54 10.46 -10.34
N GLN A 107 -16.50 10.77 -9.04
CA GLN A 107 -15.28 11.05 -8.30
C GLN A 107 -14.32 9.84 -8.32
N ALA A 108 -14.83 8.63 -8.12
CA ALA A 108 -14.04 7.41 -8.18
C ALA A 108 -13.44 7.18 -9.57
N GLN A 109 -14.19 7.47 -10.63
CA GLN A 109 -13.71 7.41 -12.00
C GLN A 109 -12.57 8.43 -12.24
N GLU A 110 -12.76 9.68 -11.84
CA GLU A 110 -11.75 10.74 -11.97
C GLU A 110 -10.46 10.37 -11.21
N MET A 111 -10.57 9.90 -9.97
CA MET A 111 -9.43 9.44 -9.19
C MET A 111 -8.70 8.28 -9.84
N THR A 112 -9.44 7.32 -10.42
CA THR A 112 -8.86 6.17 -11.12
C THR A 112 -8.07 6.61 -12.35
N VAL A 113 -8.63 7.49 -13.19
CA VAL A 113 -7.94 8.00 -14.38
C VAL A 113 -6.68 8.75 -13.98
N ARG A 114 -6.78 9.71 -13.04
CA ARG A 114 -5.63 10.48 -12.54
C ARG A 114 -4.53 9.60 -11.94
N PHE A 115 -4.90 8.52 -11.26
CA PHE A 115 -3.93 7.55 -10.76
C PHE A 115 -3.22 6.82 -11.90
N LEU A 116 -3.96 6.33 -12.90
CA LEU A 116 -3.37 5.61 -14.03
C LEU A 116 -2.48 6.50 -14.89
N GLU A 117 -2.78 7.80 -15.01
CA GLU A 117 -1.94 8.79 -15.65
C GLU A 117 -0.57 8.95 -14.95
N LYS A 118 -0.48 8.61 -13.64
CA LYS A 118 0.78 8.64 -12.87
C LYS A 118 1.67 7.42 -13.07
N ILE A 119 1.19 6.36 -13.70
CA ILE A 119 1.99 5.14 -13.90
C ILE A 119 3.34 5.40 -14.61
N PRO A 120 3.43 6.23 -15.67
CA PRO A 120 4.73 6.54 -16.27
C PRO A 120 5.71 7.22 -15.30
N ASP A 121 5.24 8.15 -14.47
CA ASP A 121 6.06 8.83 -13.46
C ASP A 121 6.56 7.83 -12.40
N VAL A 122 5.67 6.96 -11.90
CA VAL A 122 6.01 5.88 -10.95
C VAL A 122 7.06 4.94 -11.56
N ARG A 123 6.91 4.58 -12.83
CA ARG A 123 7.89 3.73 -13.52
C ARG A 123 9.26 4.40 -13.65
N ALA A 124 9.29 5.70 -13.90
CA ALA A 124 10.54 6.46 -13.95
C ALA A 124 11.25 6.45 -12.58
N LEU A 125 10.51 6.60 -11.49
CA LEU A 125 11.06 6.49 -10.13
C LEU A 125 11.55 5.07 -9.84
N LEU A 126 10.77 4.05 -10.17
CA LEU A 126 11.16 2.64 -9.97
C LEU A 126 12.40 2.24 -10.77
N ALA A 127 12.62 2.82 -11.95
CA ALA A 127 13.85 2.59 -12.70
C ALA A 127 15.09 3.14 -11.98
N THR A 128 14.97 4.29 -11.29
CA THR A 128 16.05 4.83 -10.46
C THR A 128 16.28 3.99 -9.20
N ASP A 129 15.21 3.51 -8.57
CA ASP A 129 15.34 2.63 -7.41
C ASP A 129 16.00 1.31 -7.78
N LEU A 130 15.58 0.69 -8.88
CA LEU A 130 16.18 -0.55 -9.40
C LEU A 130 17.69 -0.39 -9.62
N GLN A 131 18.12 0.74 -10.19
CA GLN A 131 19.55 1.04 -10.34
C GLN A 131 20.23 1.18 -8.98
N ALA A 132 19.60 1.84 -8.01
CA ALA A 132 20.15 2.00 -6.66
C ALA A 132 20.30 0.65 -5.93
N PHE A 133 19.38 -0.30 -6.15
CA PHE A 133 19.50 -1.66 -5.63
C PHE A 133 20.70 -2.39 -6.25
N TYR A 134 20.87 -2.28 -7.57
CA TYR A 134 21.99 -2.92 -8.27
C TYR A 134 23.35 -2.35 -7.86
N ASP A 135 23.46 -1.02 -7.75
CA ASP A 135 24.68 -0.34 -7.35
C ASP A 135 25.00 -0.52 -5.85
N GLY A 136 23.96 -0.74 -5.05
CA GLY A 136 24.05 -0.82 -3.59
C GLY A 136 24.36 -2.21 -3.04
N ASP A 137 24.02 -3.27 -3.76
CA ASP A 137 24.22 -4.65 -3.33
C ASP A 137 25.22 -5.39 -4.23
N PRO A 138 26.47 -5.60 -3.77
CA PRO A 138 27.48 -6.33 -4.56
C PRO A 138 27.12 -7.80 -4.80
N ALA A 139 26.11 -8.36 -4.10
CA ALA A 139 25.64 -9.72 -4.31
C ALA A 139 24.61 -9.83 -5.44
N ALA A 140 24.05 -8.72 -5.90
CA ALA A 140 23.09 -8.72 -7.00
C ALA A 140 23.74 -9.09 -8.32
N THR A 141 23.28 -10.17 -8.95
CA THR A 141 23.85 -10.68 -10.21
C THR A 141 23.25 -10.00 -11.44
N SER A 142 22.01 -9.47 -11.34
CA SER A 142 21.32 -8.79 -12.44
C SER A 142 20.16 -7.93 -11.94
N LEU A 143 19.72 -6.99 -12.79
CA LEU A 143 18.48 -6.22 -12.56
C LEU A 143 17.25 -7.14 -12.51
N ASP A 144 17.22 -8.19 -13.30
CA ASP A 144 16.13 -9.17 -13.34
C ASP A 144 15.95 -9.89 -12.00
N GLU A 145 17.09 -10.29 -11.38
CA GLU A 145 17.08 -10.90 -10.05
C GLU A 145 16.44 -9.96 -9.01
N ILE A 146 16.79 -8.68 -9.04
CA ILE A 146 16.26 -7.69 -8.10
C ILE A 146 14.74 -7.54 -8.30
N ILE A 147 14.26 -7.44 -9.56
CA ILE A 147 12.82 -7.30 -9.85
C ILE A 147 12.02 -8.51 -9.35
N ILE A 148 12.57 -9.71 -9.50
CA ILE A 148 11.86 -10.96 -9.20
C ILE A 148 11.94 -11.31 -7.71
N ALA A 149 13.09 -11.10 -7.06
CA ALA A 149 13.40 -11.70 -5.78
C ALA A 149 13.47 -10.72 -4.60
N TYR A 150 13.81 -9.43 -4.81
CA TYR A 150 14.13 -8.54 -3.70
C TYR A 150 12.89 -8.00 -2.98
N PRO A 151 12.76 -8.25 -1.65
CA PRO A 151 11.63 -7.74 -0.87
C PRO A 151 11.64 -6.21 -0.76
N GLY A 152 12.82 -5.58 -0.73
CA GLY A 152 12.95 -4.13 -0.70
C GLY A 152 12.34 -3.46 -1.94
N LEU A 153 12.57 -4.03 -3.13
CA LEU A 153 11.97 -3.50 -4.36
C LEU A 153 10.44 -3.71 -4.38
N LEU A 154 9.93 -4.83 -3.84
CA LEU A 154 8.49 -5.03 -3.70
C LEU A 154 7.87 -3.96 -2.78
N ALA A 155 8.49 -3.70 -1.63
CA ALA A 155 8.00 -2.73 -0.66
C ALA A 155 7.93 -1.31 -1.25
N ILE A 156 9.01 -0.84 -1.90
CA ILE A 156 9.02 0.50 -2.51
C ILE A 156 8.09 0.59 -3.72
N THR A 157 7.95 -0.47 -4.52
CA THR A 157 7.00 -0.51 -5.63
C THR A 157 5.56 -0.29 -5.15
N VAL A 158 5.16 -1.03 -4.11
CA VAL A 158 3.82 -0.87 -3.54
C VAL A 158 3.65 0.49 -2.88
N ASN A 159 4.68 0.99 -2.19
CA ASN A 159 4.63 2.32 -1.57
C ASN A 159 4.45 3.44 -2.61
N ARG A 160 5.23 3.46 -3.70
CA ARG A 160 5.11 4.48 -4.76
C ARG A 160 3.72 4.50 -5.38
N LEU A 161 3.14 3.34 -5.65
CA LEU A 161 1.77 3.22 -6.15
C LEU A 161 0.73 3.69 -5.10
N ALA A 162 0.88 3.27 -3.86
CA ALA A 162 -0.01 3.66 -2.77
C ALA A 162 0.09 5.16 -2.44
N HIS A 163 1.27 5.75 -2.58
CA HIS A 163 1.51 7.17 -2.37
C HIS A 163 0.70 8.04 -3.35
N GLU A 164 0.62 7.68 -4.62
CA GLU A 164 -0.20 8.39 -5.61
C GLU A 164 -1.69 8.36 -5.24
N LEU A 165 -2.21 7.21 -4.80
CA LEU A 165 -3.58 7.11 -4.30
C LEU A 165 -3.79 7.91 -3.01
N PHE A 166 -2.78 7.96 -2.14
CA PHE A 166 -2.82 8.75 -0.91
C PHE A 166 -2.87 10.25 -1.21
N LEU A 167 -2.08 10.73 -2.18
CA LEU A 167 -2.11 12.13 -2.63
C LEU A 167 -3.47 12.52 -3.24
N LEU A 168 -4.13 11.58 -3.94
CA LEU A 168 -5.50 11.74 -4.45
C LEU A 168 -6.57 11.68 -3.33
N LYS A 169 -6.18 11.46 -2.06
CA LYS A 169 -7.08 11.35 -0.91
C LYS A 169 -8.02 10.14 -0.98
N VAL A 170 -7.63 9.09 -1.68
CA VAL A 170 -8.37 7.83 -1.67
C VAL A 170 -8.34 7.23 -0.27
N PRO A 171 -9.50 6.97 0.37
CA PRO A 171 -9.51 6.43 1.72
C PRO A 171 -9.17 4.92 1.73
N LEU A 172 -8.60 4.44 2.81
CA LEU A 172 -8.33 3.02 3.15
C LEU A 172 -7.39 2.29 2.18
N ILE A 173 -7.61 2.36 0.87
CA ILE A 173 -6.90 1.57 -0.15
C ILE A 173 -5.38 1.73 -0.07
N PRO A 174 -4.80 2.96 0.01
CA PRO A 174 -3.35 3.12 0.13
C PRO A 174 -2.77 2.39 1.35
N ARG A 175 -3.49 2.41 2.48
CA ARG A 175 -3.06 1.72 3.69
C ARG A 175 -3.14 0.20 3.55
N ILE A 176 -4.22 -0.33 2.95
CA ILE A 176 -4.35 -1.76 2.68
C ILE A 176 -3.19 -2.26 1.80
N MET A 177 -2.79 -1.46 0.80
CA MET A 177 -1.67 -1.78 -0.09
C MET A 177 -0.35 -1.87 0.68
N THR A 178 -0.04 -0.85 1.49
CA THR A 178 1.24 -0.84 2.24
C THR A 178 1.26 -1.88 3.35
N GLU A 179 0.14 -2.18 4.02
CA GLU A 179 0.05 -3.28 4.99
C GLU A 179 0.23 -4.66 4.34
N TYR A 180 -0.23 -4.84 3.09
CA TYR A 180 0.09 -6.06 2.34
C TYR A 180 1.59 -6.19 2.11
N ALA A 181 2.26 -5.12 1.66
CA ALA A 181 3.70 -5.12 1.45
C ALA A 181 4.47 -5.38 2.76
N HIS A 182 4.06 -4.72 3.85
CA HIS A 182 4.60 -4.92 5.20
C HIS A 182 4.50 -6.40 5.62
N GLY A 183 3.32 -7.01 5.50
CA GLY A 183 3.12 -8.42 5.85
C GLY A 183 3.93 -9.41 5.00
N ARG A 184 4.34 -9.01 3.78
CA ARG A 184 5.13 -9.85 2.85
C ARG A 184 6.64 -9.68 3.01
N THR A 185 7.08 -8.51 3.45
CA THR A 185 8.50 -8.11 3.43
C THR A 185 9.08 -7.79 4.80
N GLY A 186 8.22 -7.54 5.80
CA GLY A 186 8.63 -6.99 7.08
C GLY A 186 9.06 -5.51 7.02
N ILE A 187 8.74 -4.81 5.90
CA ILE A 187 9.08 -3.40 5.67
C ILE A 187 7.81 -2.56 5.73
N ASP A 188 7.67 -1.74 6.77
CA ASP A 188 6.51 -0.86 7.00
C ASP A 188 6.82 0.55 6.51
N ILE A 189 6.29 0.93 5.33
CA ILE A 189 6.38 2.29 4.80
C ILE A 189 4.96 2.85 4.69
N HIS A 190 4.66 3.91 5.47
CA HIS A 190 3.36 4.56 5.39
C HIS A 190 3.16 5.22 4.02
N PRO A 191 1.97 5.13 3.38
CA PRO A 191 1.75 5.70 2.04
C PRO A 191 1.87 7.23 2.00
N GLY A 192 1.82 7.93 3.13
CA GLY A 192 2.05 9.37 3.24
C GLY A 192 3.51 9.80 3.23
N ALA A 193 4.46 8.87 3.39
CA ALA A 193 5.87 9.19 3.33
C ALA A 193 6.27 9.66 1.93
N THR A 194 7.07 10.74 1.85
CA THR A 194 7.62 11.26 0.59
C THR A 194 9.03 10.73 0.41
N ILE A 195 9.30 10.05 -0.71
CA ILE A 195 10.57 9.37 -0.96
C ILE A 195 11.11 9.81 -2.32
N GLY A 196 12.34 10.31 -2.34
CA GLY A 196 13.05 10.76 -3.53
C GLY A 196 13.47 9.60 -4.46
N LYS A 197 14.36 9.90 -5.41
CA LYS A 197 14.88 8.97 -6.42
C LYS A 197 16.03 8.13 -5.85
N TYR A 198 16.34 7.01 -6.52
CA TYR A 198 17.48 6.14 -6.15
C TYR A 198 17.40 5.66 -4.70
N PHE A 199 16.21 5.36 -4.23
CA PHE A 199 16.00 4.86 -2.87
C PHE A 199 16.35 3.38 -2.78
N PHE A 200 17.21 3.03 -1.81
CA PHE A 200 17.69 1.66 -1.62
C PHE A 200 17.37 1.14 -0.22
N ILE A 201 16.85 -0.07 -0.17
CA ILE A 201 16.62 -0.84 1.07
C ILE A 201 17.44 -2.12 1.01
N ASP A 202 18.40 -2.28 1.93
CA ASP A 202 19.16 -3.51 2.07
C ASP A 202 18.57 -4.38 3.18
N HIS A 203 18.34 -5.68 2.88
CA HIS A 203 17.65 -6.67 3.71
C HIS A 203 16.23 -6.25 4.08
N GLY A 204 16.06 -5.16 4.78
CA GLY A 204 14.83 -4.41 5.00
C GLY A 204 13.97 -4.86 6.17
N THR A 205 14.06 -6.09 6.67
CA THR A 205 13.21 -6.57 7.76
C THR A 205 13.24 -5.64 8.97
N GLY A 206 12.05 -5.22 9.43
CA GLY A 206 11.92 -4.34 10.60
C GLY A 206 12.13 -2.85 10.31
N ILE A 207 12.23 -2.43 9.05
CA ILE A 207 12.19 -1.01 8.69
C ILE A 207 10.78 -0.45 8.98
N VAL A 208 10.75 0.74 9.58
CA VAL A 208 9.52 1.51 9.79
C VAL A 208 9.74 2.94 9.29
N VAL A 209 8.90 3.39 8.35
CA VAL A 209 8.89 4.75 7.82
C VAL A 209 7.52 5.39 8.05
N GLY A 210 7.47 6.37 8.96
CA GLY A 210 6.23 7.00 9.38
C GLY A 210 5.62 7.96 8.36
N GLU A 211 4.34 8.30 8.56
CA GLU A 211 3.48 9.04 7.63
C GLU A 211 4.06 10.36 7.09
N THR A 212 4.67 11.16 7.95
CA THR A 212 5.14 12.51 7.59
C THR A 212 6.66 12.57 7.37
N THR A 213 7.30 11.41 7.16
CA THR A 213 8.72 11.31 6.82
C THR A 213 8.96 11.90 5.43
N ILE A 214 10.03 12.66 5.30
CA ILE A 214 10.56 13.15 4.02
C ILE A 214 11.94 12.54 3.83
N ILE A 215 12.15 11.85 2.71
CA ILE A 215 13.42 11.22 2.34
C ILE A 215 13.86 11.81 1.01
N GLY A 216 15.08 12.31 0.95
CA GLY A 216 15.71 12.86 -0.25
C GLY A 216 16.14 11.80 -1.27
N ASP A 217 16.94 12.21 -2.22
CA ASP A 217 17.46 11.36 -3.29
C ASP A 217 18.67 10.53 -2.81
N SER A 218 18.81 9.31 -3.36
CA SER A 218 19.98 8.42 -3.11
C SER A 218 20.16 8.02 -1.64
N VAL A 219 19.08 7.85 -0.92
CA VAL A 219 19.09 7.43 0.49
C VAL A 219 19.11 5.91 0.58
N LYS A 220 19.93 5.39 1.51
CA LYS A 220 20.06 3.95 1.80
C LYS A 220 19.59 3.64 3.22
N LEU A 221 18.68 2.68 3.36
CA LEU A 221 18.21 2.19 4.65
C LEU A 221 18.55 0.70 4.81
N TYR A 222 19.11 0.35 5.96
CA TYR A 222 19.35 -1.04 6.33
C TYR A 222 18.24 -1.58 7.25
N GLN A 223 18.22 -2.89 7.46
CA GLN A 223 17.23 -3.57 8.29
C GLN A 223 17.12 -2.95 9.70
N GLY A 224 15.88 -2.94 10.22
CA GLY A 224 15.59 -2.46 11.57
C GLY A 224 15.63 -0.94 11.75
N VAL A 225 15.83 -0.16 10.68
CA VAL A 225 15.81 1.30 10.75
C VAL A 225 14.39 1.80 11.05
N THR A 226 14.26 2.72 12.00
CA THR A 226 12.99 3.37 12.35
C THR A 226 13.07 4.88 12.09
N LEU A 227 12.24 5.39 11.18
CA LEU A 227 11.98 6.81 10.97
C LEU A 227 10.62 7.14 11.59
N GLY A 228 10.61 7.42 12.88
CA GLY A 228 9.42 7.41 13.73
C GLY A 228 9.05 8.75 14.35
N ALA A 229 7.91 8.78 15.04
CA ALA A 229 7.52 9.89 15.89
C ALA A 229 8.26 9.81 17.25
N LEU A 230 8.64 10.96 17.81
CA LEU A 230 9.26 11.02 19.13
C LEU A 230 8.31 10.55 20.24
N SER A 231 7.01 10.82 20.08
CA SER A 231 5.97 10.39 21.02
C SER A 231 4.63 10.28 20.28
N THR A 232 3.85 9.27 20.64
CA THR A 232 2.48 9.06 20.18
C THR A 232 1.44 9.33 21.28
N ARG A 233 1.84 9.92 22.42
CA ARG A 233 0.95 10.16 23.58
C ARG A 233 -0.28 11.02 23.25
N GLY A 234 -0.19 11.89 22.22
CA GLY A 234 -1.32 12.69 21.76
C GLY A 234 -2.39 11.89 20.98
N GLY A 235 -2.12 10.63 20.59
CA GLY A 235 -3.07 9.80 19.85
C GLY A 235 -3.63 10.52 18.63
N GLN A 236 -4.95 10.56 18.48
CA GLN A 236 -5.64 11.18 17.32
C GLN A 236 -5.42 12.70 17.19
N SER A 237 -5.06 13.41 18.27
CA SER A 237 -4.75 14.85 18.18
C SER A 237 -3.51 15.15 17.36
N LEU A 238 -2.64 14.15 17.12
CA LEU A 238 -1.46 14.27 16.27
C LEU A 238 -1.74 14.08 14.78
N ARG A 239 -2.98 13.79 14.41
CA ARG A 239 -3.38 13.59 13.01
C ARG A 239 -3.15 14.88 12.21
N GLY A 240 -2.50 14.76 11.04
CA GLY A 240 -2.18 15.90 10.19
C GLY A 240 -1.00 16.75 10.64
N HIS A 241 -0.43 16.50 11.83
CA HIS A 241 0.78 17.19 12.28
C HIS A 241 2.04 16.46 11.83
N ARG A 242 3.07 17.23 11.46
CA ARG A 242 4.39 16.70 11.19
C ARG A 242 4.99 16.11 12.47
N ARG A 243 5.39 14.84 12.42
CA ARG A 243 5.90 14.11 13.60
C ARG A 243 7.04 13.13 13.29
N HIS A 244 7.47 13.04 12.03
CA HIS A 244 8.53 12.14 11.58
C HIS A 244 9.68 12.93 10.94
N PRO A 245 10.91 12.39 10.93
CA PRO A 245 12.10 13.11 10.53
C PRO A 245 12.15 13.44 9.04
N THR A 246 13.08 14.35 8.70
CA THR A 246 13.53 14.63 7.34
C THR A 246 14.93 14.08 7.15
N ILE A 247 15.13 13.34 6.07
CA ILE A 247 16.40 12.76 5.66
C ILE A 247 16.82 13.43 4.36
N GLY A 248 17.99 14.05 4.34
CA GLY A 248 18.56 14.71 3.16
C GLY A 248 19.02 13.72 2.09
N ASP A 249 19.64 14.25 1.03
CA ASP A 249 20.13 13.40 -0.06
C ASP A 249 21.41 12.67 0.31
N ARG A 250 21.64 11.50 -0.30
CA ARG A 250 22.86 10.68 -0.16
C ARG A 250 23.18 10.26 1.27
N VAL A 251 22.13 10.10 2.09
CA VAL A 251 22.24 9.64 3.47
C VAL A 251 22.19 8.13 3.52
N THR A 252 23.07 7.53 4.35
CA THR A 252 23.02 6.10 4.67
C THR A 252 22.68 5.91 6.13
N ILE A 253 21.55 5.26 6.42
CA ILE A 253 21.13 4.92 7.79
C ILE A 253 21.35 3.43 8.01
N TYR A 254 22.32 3.12 8.88
CA TYR A 254 22.74 1.75 9.11
C TYR A 254 21.79 0.99 10.05
N SER A 255 21.96 -0.33 10.12
CA SER A 255 21.03 -1.27 10.75
C SER A 255 20.66 -0.91 12.20
N GLY A 256 19.37 -1.02 12.51
CA GLY A 256 18.83 -0.84 13.86
C GLY A 256 18.78 0.61 14.36
N ALA A 257 19.18 1.60 13.53
CA ALA A 257 19.14 3.00 13.95
C ALA A 257 17.70 3.51 14.06
N SER A 258 17.46 4.37 15.07
CA SER A 258 16.17 5.05 15.26
C SER A 258 16.37 6.57 15.14
N VAL A 259 15.69 7.17 14.17
CA VAL A 259 15.63 8.63 13.97
C VAL A 259 14.20 9.08 14.24
N LEU A 260 14.02 9.90 15.28
CA LEU A 260 12.70 10.19 15.83
C LEU A 260 12.42 11.70 15.88
N GLY A 261 11.15 12.07 15.59
CA GLY A 261 10.63 13.43 15.76
C GLY A 261 10.56 14.27 14.50
N GLY A 262 9.52 15.12 14.41
CA GLY A 262 9.23 15.95 13.24
C GLY A 262 10.22 17.09 12.97
N ASP A 263 10.92 17.54 14.01
CA ASP A 263 11.94 18.59 13.91
C ASP A 263 13.36 18.04 13.65
N THR A 264 13.50 16.70 13.69
CA THR A 264 14.77 16.03 13.41
C THR A 264 15.09 16.05 11.94
N VAL A 265 16.26 16.56 11.58
CA VAL A 265 16.78 16.60 10.21
C VAL A 265 18.16 15.94 10.16
N ILE A 266 18.31 14.93 9.33
CA ILE A 266 19.62 14.40 8.93
C ILE A 266 20.02 15.15 7.65
N GLY A 267 21.16 15.84 7.68
CA GLY A 267 21.65 16.59 6.52
C GLY A 267 22.11 15.68 5.36
N HIS A 268 22.46 16.32 4.24
CA HIS A 268 22.98 15.58 3.07
C HIS A 268 24.34 14.92 3.40
N ASP A 269 24.65 13.83 2.70
CA ASP A 269 25.94 13.14 2.76
C ASP A 269 26.33 12.57 4.15
N ALA A 270 25.36 12.18 4.98
CA ALA A 270 25.56 11.63 6.32
C ALA A 270 25.52 10.09 6.32
#